data_2ef3206da917cf3695cf8564829325e8
#
_entry.id   2ef3206da917cf3695cf8564829325e8
#
_cell.length_a   1.000
_cell.length_b   1.000
_cell.length_c   1.000
_cell.angle_alpha   90.00
_cell.angle_beta   90.00
_cell.angle_gamma   90.00
#
_symmetry.space_group_name_H-M   'P 1'
#
loop_
_entity.id
_entity.type
_entity.pdbx_description
1 polymer ?
#
loop_
_entity_poly.entity_id
_entity_poly.type
_entity_poly.pdbx_seq_one_letter_code
_entity_poly.pdbx_strand_id
1 'polypeptide(L)'
;RRGAGGPGGRGRGRQGRRHTDRKDALKRFEKQGFPSKKDESWKYTSLKSIIQKNYNLSSKSDKSVELRDVKKYFLNDLDSFKIVFVDGIYSPFLSKTTHDGMDICVLSAALSKEKYKSTLKKYFNQIVPKDESLASLNTSYTKEGAYIYIPKGVCPEDPVQIMHISTGNQESIWLQPRNLIIADKNSKVEIIERHQSLKDHSVVTNSLTEIYAEKNAFVDYYKIQNDLNSATLIDNTFISQQRDSNVSVHTFSFGGKLTRNNLNFYQKGENIQSTLKGITILESNQHVDHNTLVNHEQ
;
A
#
# COMPACT_ATOMS: atom_id res chain seq x y z
N ARG A 1 26.29 34.36 39.06
CA ARG A 1 26.54 33.00 38.55
C ARG A 1 25.42 32.65 37.56
N ARG A 2 25.82 32.56 36.28
CA ARG A 2 24.92 32.21 35.17
C ARG A 2 24.80 30.69 35.08
N GLY A 3 23.58 30.17 35.09
CA GLY A 3 23.29 28.77 34.79
C GLY A 3 22.85 28.63 33.35
N ALA A 4 23.59 27.87 32.55
CA ALA A 4 23.27 27.55 31.15
C ALA A 4 22.18 26.48 31.08
N GLY A 5 21.07 26.79 30.42
CA GLY A 5 20.02 25.82 30.07
C GLY A 5 20.40 25.14 28.75
N GLY A 6 20.64 23.82 28.80
CA GLY A 6 20.97 23.01 27.63
C GLY A 6 19.75 22.71 26.75
N PRO A 7 19.91 22.58 25.44
CA PRO A 7 18.86 22.19 24.50
C PRO A 7 18.77 20.65 24.42
N GLY A 8 17.80 20.07 25.11
CA GLY A 8 17.63 18.63 25.06
C GLY A 8 16.23 18.16 25.42
N GLY A 9 15.33 17.97 24.45
CA GLY A 9 14.05 17.35 24.79
C GLY A 9 13.01 17.12 23.69
N ARG A 10 13.26 17.48 22.42
CA ARG A 10 12.20 17.42 21.39
C ARG A 10 12.21 16.18 20.48
N GLY A 11 13.24 15.35 20.52
CA GLY A 11 13.36 14.19 19.63
C GLY A 11 12.76 12.87 20.15
N ARG A 12 12.68 12.70 21.48
CA ARG A 12 12.27 11.42 22.09
C ARG A 12 10.76 11.12 22.01
N GLY A 13 9.91 12.14 21.91
CA GLY A 13 8.46 11.93 21.92
C GLY A 13 7.89 11.32 20.61
N ARG A 14 8.55 11.49 19.47
CA ARG A 14 8.06 11.05 18.17
C ARG A 14 8.42 9.60 17.85
N GLN A 15 9.66 9.22 18.07
CA GLN A 15 10.07 7.82 17.96
C GLN A 15 9.33 6.94 18.96
N GLY A 16 9.05 7.45 20.16
CA GLY A 16 8.29 6.76 21.19
C GLY A 16 6.86 6.40 20.75
N ARG A 17 6.09 7.35 20.16
CA ARG A 17 4.69 7.11 19.76
C ARG A 17 4.58 6.08 18.62
N ARG A 18 5.41 6.17 17.57
CA ARG A 18 5.43 5.16 16.49
C ARG A 18 5.80 3.77 16.99
N HIS A 19 6.74 3.71 17.91
CA HIS A 19 7.15 2.45 18.49
C HIS A 19 6.01 1.83 19.32
N THR A 20 5.22 2.66 20.00
CA THR A 20 4.02 2.25 20.72
C THR A 20 2.95 1.74 19.75
N ASP A 21 2.63 2.49 18.68
CA ASP A 21 1.63 2.10 17.68
C ASP A 21 1.95 0.75 17.02
N ARG A 22 3.24 0.51 16.69
CA ARG A 22 3.70 -0.76 16.13
C ARG A 22 3.63 -1.91 17.12
N LYS A 23 4.01 -1.68 18.38
CA LYS A 23 3.90 -2.68 19.44
C LYS A 23 2.44 -3.04 19.73
N ASP A 24 1.56 -2.05 19.75
CA ASP A 24 0.15 -2.28 19.99
C ASP A 24 -0.50 -3.01 18.81
N ALA A 25 -0.07 -2.72 17.56
CA ALA A 25 -0.49 -3.46 16.38
C ALA A 25 -0.01 -4.92 16.44
N LEU A 26 1.24 -5.16 16.86
CA LEU A 26 1.76 -6.53 17.02
C LEU A 26 0.96 -7.31 18.07
N LYS A 27 0.68 -6.72 19.22
CA LYS A 27 -0.15 -7.34 20.28
C LYS A 27 -1.55 -7.70 19.76
N ARG A 28 -2.16 -6.83 18.94
CA ARG A 28 -3.45 -7.12 18.32
C ARG A 28 -3.35 -8.33 17.40
N PHE A 29 -2.33 -8.36 16.53
CA PHE A 29 -2.09 -9.49 15.66
C PHE A 29 -1.83 -10.79 16.43
N GLU A 30 -1.00 -10.75 17.47
CA GLU A 30 -0.72 -11.93 18.33
C GLU A 30 -1.99 -12.47 18.99
N LYS A 31 -2.91 -11.60 19.38
CA LYS A 31 -4.21 -11.98 19.96
C LYS A 31 -5.17 -12.58 18.92
N GLN A 32 -5.19 -12.02 17.71
CA GLN A 32 -6.13 -12.43 16.64
C GLN A 32 -5.60 -13.63 15.85
N GLY A 33 -4.28 -13.69 15.65
CA GLY A 33 -3.64 -14.67 14.77
C GLY A 33 -3.90 -14.42 13.29
N PHE A 34 -3.49 -15.39 12.47
CA PHE A 34 -3.83 -15.39 11.05
C PHE A 34 -5.29 -15.78 10.83
N PRO A 35 -5.96 -15.16 9.85
CA PRO A 35 -7.32 -15.57 9.52
C PRO A 35 -7.35 -17.00 9.01
N SER A 36 -8.46 -17.68 9.24
CA SER A 36 -8.67 -19.07 8.92
C SER A 36 -9.97 -19.26 8.14
N LYS A 37 -10.19 -20.46 7.60
CA LYS A 37 -11.46 -20.80 6.95
C LYS A 37 -12.69 -20.77 7.88
N LYS A 38 -12.51 -20.61 9.19
CA LYS A 38 -13.60 -20.40 10.15
C LYS A 38 -14.12 -18.96 10.12
N ASP A 39 -13.30 -18.03 9.65
CA ASP A 39 -13.68 -16.63 9.47
C ASP A 39 -14.45 -16.52 8.15
N GLU A 40 -15.69 -16.02 8.19
CA GLU A 40 -16.58 -16.00 7.03
C GLU A 40 -15.94 -15.33 5.81
N SER A 41 -15.25 -14.22 6.00
CA SER A 41 -14.53 -13.51 4.93
C SER A 41 -13.35 -14.30 4.33
N TRP A 42 -12.88 -15.38 4.99
CA TRP A 42 -11.75 -16.23 4.57
C TRP A 42 -12.15 -17.67 4.25
N LYS A 43 -13.43 -17.97 4.21
CA LYS A 43 -13.99 -19.31 4.00
C LYS A 43 -13.41 -20.05 2.79
N TYR A 44 -13.15 -19.33 1.72
CA TYR A 44 -12.65 -19.86 0.45
C TYR A 44 -11.13 -19.73 0.28
N THR A 45 -10.43 -19.03 1.16
CA THR A 45 -8.99 -18.78 1.08
C THR A 45 -8.27 -19.28 2.32
N SER A 46 -7.23 -20.10 2.13
CA SER A 46 -6.44 -20.63 3.24
C SER A 46 -5.00 -20.13 3.18
N LEU A 47 -4.53 -19.57 4.27
CA LEU A 47 -3.14 -19.19 4.46
C LEU A 47 -2.27 -20.30 5.07
N LYS A 48 -2.82 -21.48 5.37
CA LYS A 48 -2.13 -22.56 6.10
C LYS A 48 -0.79 -22.95 5.46
N SER A 49 -0.73 -23.12 4.15
CA SER A 49 0.50 -23.50 3.44
C SER A 49 1.55 -22.39 3.43
N ILE A 50 1.14 -21.13 3.66
CA ILE A 50 2.00 -19.97 3.71
C ILE A 50 2.60 -19.85 5.10
N ILE A 51 1.77 -19.84 6.14
CA ILE A 51 2.20 -19.65 7.53
C ILE A 51 3.07 -20.79 8.08
N GLN A 52 3.08 -21.94 7.43
CA GLN A 52 3.94 -23.09 7.80
C GLN A 52 5.38 -22.95 7.29
N LYS A 53 5.65 -21.96 6.41
CA LYS A 53 7.00 -21.71 5.91
C LYS A 53 7.69 -20.63 6.72
N ASN A 54 9.01 -20.68 6.75
CA ASN A 54 9.83 -19.62 7.33
C ASN A 54 10.08 -18.53 6.26
N TYR A 55 9.88 -17.27 6.64
CA TYR A 55 10.12 -16.12 5.76
C TYR A 55 11.02 -15.11 6.44
N ASN A 56 11.89 -14.50 5.65
CA ASN A 56 12.67 -13.35 6.07
C ASN A 56 11.79 -12.10 6.02
N LEU A 57 11.62 -11.42 7.16
CA LEU A 57 10.88 -10.15 7.27
C LEU A 57 11.75 -8.92 6.92
N SER A 58 13.04 -9.12 6.69
CA SER A 58 13.96 -8.05 6.32
C SER A 58 14.59 -8.35 4.97
N SER A 59 14.30 -7.53 3.99
CA SER A 59 15.02 -7.53 2.73
C SER A 59 16.32 -6.73 2.85
N LYS A 60 17.33 -7.14 2.09
CA LYS A 60 18.52 -6.32 1.83
C LYS A 60 18.27 -5.55 0.54
N SER A 61 18.79 -4.33 0.46
CA SER A 61 18.74 -3.56 -0.79
C SER A 61 19.44 -4.33 -1.89
N ASP A 62 18.72 -4.68 -2.92
CA ASP A 62 19.29 -5.27 -4.13
C ASP A 62 19.57 -4.15 -5.13
N LYS A 63 20.85 -3.79 -5.25
CA LYS A 63 21.34 -2.77 -6.18
C LYS A 63 21.61 -3.33 -7.59
N SER A 64 21.43 -4.63 -7.79
CA SER A 64 21.68 -5.26 -9.07
C SER A 64 20.57 -5.07 -10.09
N VAL A 65 19.37 -4.62 -9.64
CA VAL A 65 18.23 -4.36 -10.53
C VAL A 65 18.43 -3.03 -11.25
N GLU A 66 18.53 -3.11 -12.56
CA GLU A 66 18.67 -1.96 -13.44
C GLU A 66 17.35 -1.63 -14.18
N LEU A 67 17.30 -0.46 -14.78
CA LEU A 67 16.12 -0.04 -15.55
C LEU A 67 15.77 -1.03 -16.68
N ARG A 68 16.78 -1.62 -17.35
CA ARG A 68 16.58 -2.62 -18.41
C ARG A 68 15.80 -3.86 -17.94
N ASP A 69 15.95 -4.24 -16.66
CA ASP A 69 15.31 -5.45 -16.10
C ASP A 69 13.81 -5.21 -15.84
N VAL A 70 13.43 -3.98 -15.57
CA VAL A 70 12.08 -3.60 -15.15
C VAL A 70 11.32 -2.73 -16.15
N LYS A 71 12.00 -2.15 -17.14
CA LYS A 71 11.42 -1.22 -18.12
C LYS A 71 10.15 -1.77 -18.80
N LYS A 72 10.13 -3.05 -19.13
CA LYS A 72 8.99 -3.71 -19.77
C LYS A 72 7.73 -3.79 -18.90
N TYR A 73 7.86 -3.57 -17.61
CA TYR A 73 6.74 -3.60 -16.67
C TYR A 73 6.16 -2.21 -16.36
N PHE A 74 6.84 -1.15 -16.77
CA PHE A 74 6.26 0.19 -16.77
C PHE A 74 5.30 0.36 -17.95
N LEU A 75 4.33 1.23 -17.82
CA LEU A 75 3.54 1.73 -18.92
C LEU A 75 4.35 2.83 -19.63
N ASN A 76 5.22 2.42 -20.55
CA ASN A 76 6.22 3.30 -21.15
C ASN A 76 5.63 4.29 -22.14
N ASP A 77 4.46 4.01 -22.68
CA ASP A 77 3.74 4.88 -23.64
C ASP A 77 3.05 6.06 -22.94
N LEU A 78 3.09 6.08 -21.59
CA LEU A 78 2.59 7.15 -20.78
C LEU A 78 3.74 7.86 -20.08
N ASP A 79 3.80 9.18 -20.21
CA ASP A 79 4.56 9.97 -19.24
C ASP A 79 3.96 9.72 -17.86
N SER A 80 4.82 9.54 -16.88
CA SER A 80 4.34 9.19 -15.54
C SER A 80 5.39 9.48 -14.47
N PHE A 81 4.90 9.75 -13.27
CA PHE A 81 5.72 9.70 -12.07
C PHE A 81 5.88 8.25 -11.64
N LYS A 82 7.03 7.91 -11.09
CA LYS A 82 7.34 6.52 -10.72
C LYS A 82 7.91 6.49 -9.31
N ILE A 83 7.33 5.67 -8.45
CA ILE A 83 7.90 5.32 -7.16
C ILE A 83 8.09 3.80 -7.10
N VAL A 84 9.33 3.35 -7.02
CA VAL A 84 9.71 1.95 -7.22
C VAL A 84 10.32 1.39 -5.96
N PHE A 85 9.83 0.22 -5.57
CA PHE A 85 10.35 -0.58 -4.47
C PHE A 85 10.87 -1.90 -5.01
N VAL A 86 12.09 -2.26 -4.63
CA VAL A 86 12.74 -3.54 -4.97
C VAL A 86 12.90 -4.33 -3.67
N ASP A 87 12.29 -5.49 -3.60
CA ASP A 87 12.20 -6.32 -2.38
C ASP A 87 11.76 -5.49 -1.15
N GLY A 88 10.79 -4.58 -1.36
CA GLY A 88 10.24 -3.71 -0.32
C GLY A 88 11.13 -2.52 0.08
N ILE A 89 12.22 -2.25 -0.64
CA ILE A 89 13.13 -1.12 -0.40
C ILE A 89 13.02 -0.13 -1.56
N TYR A 90 12.92 1.16 -1.23
CA TYR A 90 12.85 2.23 -2.22
C TYR A 90 14.10 2.27 -3.10
N SER A 91 13.89 2.34 -4.42
CA SER A 91 14.94 2.49 -5.43
C SER A 91 14.87 3.88 -6.05
N PRO A 92 15.71 4.85 -5.63
CA PRO A 92 15.73 6.18 -6.20
C PRO A 92 16.15 6.20 -7.68
N PHE A 93 16.99 5.25 -8.10
CA PHE A 93 17.46 5.15 -9.50
C PHE A 93 16.35 4.76 -10.49
N LEU A 94 15.34 4.02 -10.02
CA LEU A 94 14.21 3.58 -10.83
C LEU A 94 13.00 4.51 -10.71
N SER A 95 13.10 5.51 -9.84
CA SER A 95 11.99 6.40 -9.47
C SER A 95 12.12 7.78 -10.11
N LYS A 96 10.96 8.39 -10.42
CA LYS A 96 10.79 9.78 -10.87
C LYS A 96 9.64 10.37 -10.06
N THR A 97 9.96 11.04 -8.95
CA THR A 97 8.95 11.50 -7.97
C THR A 97 8.83 13.03 -7.87
N THR A 98 9.63 13.78 -8.63
CA THR A 98 9.61 15.26 -8.57
C THR A 98 8.45 15.80 -9.39
N HIS A 99 7.56 16.56 -8.75
CA HIS A 99 6.47 17.28 -9.36
C HIS A 99 6.21 18.60 -8.64
N ASP A 100 6.01 19.67 -9.42
CA ASP A 100 5.60 20.97 -8.90
C ASP A 100 4.08 20.98 -8.72
N GLY A 101 3.59 20.79 -7.51
CA GLY A 101 2.15 20.85 -7.21
C GLY A 101 1.57 19.63 -6.51
N MET A 102 2.29 18.50 -6.40
CA MET A 102 1.91 17.37 -5.55
C MET A 102 3.12 16.79 -4.82
N ASP A 103 2.87 16.11 -3.71
CA ASP A 103 3.93 15.43 -2.97
C ASP A 103 3.91 13.93 -3.30
N ILE A 104 5.00 13.44 -3.88
CA ILE A 104 5.26 12.01 -4.08
C ILE A 104 6.56 11.68 -3.36
N CYS A 105 6.52 10.85 -2.34
CA CYS A 105 7.72 10.39 -1.65
C CYS A 105 7.49 9.05 -0.94
N VAL A 106 8.53 8.45 -0.40
CA VAL A 106 8.39 7.26 0.43
C VAL A 106 7.75 7.61 1.77
N LEU A 107 6.93 6.71 2.28
CA LEU A 107 6.19 6.90 3.52
C LEU A 107 7.13 7.16 4.71
N SER A 108 8.29 6.49 4.77
CA SER A 108 9.29 6.72 5.83
C SER A 108 9.81 8.16 5.84
N ALA A 109 10.04 8.75 4.65
CA ALA A 109 10.44 10.15 4.51
C ALA A 109 9.31 11.11 4.91
N ALA A 110 8.07 10.84 4.48
CA ALA A 110 6.91 11.62 4.90
C ALA A 110 6.74 11.60 6.42
N LEU A 111 6.83 10.43 7.02
CA LEU A 111 6.75 10.24 8.45
C LEU A 111 7.88 10.96 9.24
N SER A 112 9.01 11.27 8.65
CA SER A 112 10.14 11.96 9.30
C SER A 112 10.07 13.49 9.22
N LYS A 113 9.40 14.03 8.19
CA LYS A 113 9.35 15.48 7.91
C LYS A 113 8.23 16.19 8.68
N GLU A 114 8.56 17.37 9.25
CA GLU A 114 7.58 18.16 10.04
C GLU A 114 6.42 18.65 9.16
N LYS A 115 6.69 19.03 7.91
CA LYS A 115 5.67 19.55 6.98
C LYS A 115 4.46 18.59 6.80
N TYR A 116 4.66 17.28 6.93
CA TYR A 116 3.60 16.31 6.74
C TYR A 116 2.89 15.86 8.04
N LYS A 117 3.33 16.37 9.18
CA LYS A 117 2.84 15.90 10.49
C LYS A 117 1.33 16.07 10.69
N SER A 118 0.77 17.21 10.30
CA SER A 118 -0.66 17.48 10.40
C SER A 118 -1.47 16.55 9.50
N THR A 119 -1.03 16.40 8.25
CA THR A 119 -1.66 15.51 7.26
C THR A 119 -1.60 14.05 7.71
N LEU A 120 -0.44 13.57 8.14
CA LEU A 120 -0.30 12.21 8.64
C LEU A 120 -1.11 11.94 9.90
N LYS A 121 -1.25 12.94 10.79
CA LYS A 121 -2.12 12.80 11.97
C LYS A 121 -3.59 12.66 11.57
N LYS A 122 -4.01 13.36 10.51
CA LYS A 122 -5.40 13.34 10.03
C LYS A 122 -5.75 12.05 9.28
N TYR A 123 -4.82 11.50 8.52
CA TYR A 123 -5.14 10.45 7.56
C TYR A 123 -4.47 9.10 7.84
N PHE A 124 -3.21 9.06 8.26
CA PHE A 124 -2.48 7.80 8.37
C PHE A 124 -3.04 6.89 9.45
N ASN A 125 -3.42 5.68 9.07
CA ASN A 125 -3.98 4.64 9.94
C ASN A 125 -5.31 5.04 10.62
N GLN A 126 -6.15 5.85 9.91
CA GLN A 126 -7.40 6.34 10.48
C GLN A 126 -8.63 5.53 10.02
N ILE A 127 -8.58 4.90 8.84
CA ILE A 127 -9.69 4.12 8.29
C ILE A 127 -9.47 2.60 8.34
N VAL A 128 -8.33 2.18 8.85
CA VAL A 128 -7.98 0.77 8.96
C VAL A 128 -8.58 0.19 10.24
N PRO A 129 -9.45 -0.83 10.14
CA PRO A 129 -10.06 -1.47 11.31
C PRO A 129 -8.99 -2.11 12.21
N LYS A 130 -9.14 -1.97 13.52
CA LYS A 130 -8.20 -2.52 14.50
C LYS A 130 -8.33 -4.02 14.69
N ASP A 131 -9.45 -4.58 14.29
CA ASP A 131 -9.78 -6.00 14.31
C ASP A 131 -9.39 -6.73 13.02
N GLU A 132 -8.85 -6.03 12.03
CA GLU A 132 -8.26 -6.65 10.84
C GLU A 132 -6.83 -7.12 11.13
N SER A 133 -6.66 -8.45 11.25
CA SER A 133 -5.40 -9.03 11.77
C SER A 133 -4.22 -8.80 10.83
N LEU A 134 -4.40 -8.97 9.50
CA LEU A 134 -3.32 -8.76 8.53
C LEU A 134 -2.96 -7.29 8.36
N ALA A 135 -3.91 -6.37 8.55
CA ALA A 135 -3.62 -4.95 8.63
C ALA A 135 -2.83 -4.59 9.90
N SER A 136 -3.12 -5.26 11.02
CA SER A 136 -2.33 -5.15 12.25
C SER A 136 -0.91 -5.68 12.06
N LEU A 137 -0.74 -6.81 11.36
CA LEU A 137 0.57 -7.34 10.98
C LEU A 137 1.34 -6.36 10.08
N ASN A 138 0.69 -5.81 9.05
CA ASN A 138 1.29 -4.79 8.17
C ASN A 138 1.74 -3.57 8.98
N THR A 139 0.87 -3.03 9.85
CA THR A 139 1.19 -1.86 10.69
C THR A 139 2.41 -2.09 11.59
N SER A 140 2.60 -3.33 12.09
CA SER A 140 3.74 -3.66 12.97
C SER A 140 5.06 -3.72 12.20
N TYR A 141 5.08 -4.29 11.02
CA TYR A 141 6.30 -4.62 10.27
C TYR A 141 6.58 -3.72 9.07
N THR A 142 5.64 -2.85 8.66
CA THR A 142 5.87 -1.97 7.51
C THR A 142 7.13 -1.14 7.66
N LYS A 143 7.96 -1.10 6.62
CA LYS A 143 9.17 -0.30 6.54
C LYS A 143 9.00 0.84 5.56
N GLU A 144 8.44 0.53 4.40
CA GLU A 144 8.35 1.43 3.26
C GLU A 144 6.99 1.32 2.56
N GLY A 145 6.72 2.29 1.73
CA GLY A 145 5.59 2.41 0.83
C GLY A 145 5.48 3.82 0.29
N ALA A 146 4.45 4.07 -0.51
CA ALA A 146 4.25 5.37 -1.14
C ALA A 146 3.44 6.32 -0.23
N TYR A 147 3.85 7.57 -0.19
CA TYR A 147 3.05 8.70 0.28
C TYR A 147 2.79 9.61 -0.91
N ILE A 148 1.51 9.78 -1.26
CA ILE A 148 1.07 10.59 -2.39
C ILE A 148 0.00 11.55 -1.88
N TYR A 149 0.25 12.85 -2.01
CA TYR A 149 -0.69 13.89 -1.63
C TYR A 149 -0.92 14.83 -2.81
N ILE A 150 -2.16 14.90 -3.24
CA ILE A 150 -2.63 15.77 -4.30
C ILE A 150 -3.35 16.95 -3.63
N PRO A 151 -2.79 18.16 -3.68
CA PRO A 151 -3.40 19.34 -3.05
C PRO A 151 -4.73 19.71 -3.68
N LYS A 152 -5.49 20.50 -2.95
CA LYS A 152 -6.79 21.03 -3.40
C LYS A 152 -6.69 21.68 -4.79
N GLY A 153 -7.56 21.21 -5.69
CA GLY A 153 -7.70 21.74 -7.05
C GLY A 153 -6.59 21.32 -8.02
N VAL A 154 -5.65 20.50 -7.59
CA VAL A 154 -4.58 19.97 -8.45
C VAL A 154 -5.11 18.73 -9.22
N CYS A 155 -4.90 18.75 -10.55
CA CYS A 155 -5.31 17.68 -11.45
C CYS A 155 -4.12 17.39 -12.39
N PRO A 156 -3.13 16.56 -11.97
CA PRO A 156 -2.02 16.19 -12.82
C PRO A 156 -2.52 15.46 -14.07
N GLU A 157 -1.89 15.72 -15.21
CA GLU A 157 -2.17 15.00 -16.46
C GLU A 157 -1.54 13.60 -16.46
N ASP A 158 -0.35 13.50 -15.86
CA ASP A 158 0.40 12.27 -15.80
C ASP A 158 0.01 11.40 -14.59
N PRO A 159 -0.16 10.08 -14.77
CA PRO A 159 -0.43 9.17 -13.68
C PRO A 159 0.79 8.93 -12.79
N VAL A 160 0.55 8.43 -11.58
CA VAL A 160 1.60 7.96 -10.67
C VAL A 160 1.66 6.43 -10.69
N GLN A 161 2.79 5.87 -11.09
CA GLN A 161 3.04 4.43 -11.02
C GLN A 161 3.75 4.06 -9.71
N ILE A 162 3.12 3.19 -8.92
CA ILE A 162 3.71 2.55 -7.74
C ILE A 162 4.13 1.14 -8.16
N MET A 163 5.41 0.83 -8.10
CA MET A 163 5.94 -0.45 -8.55
C MET A 163 6.56 -1.22 -7.39
N HIS A 164 6.06 -2.41 -7.14
CA HIS A 164 6.59 -3.36 -6.19
C HIS A 164 7.24 -4.52 -6.95
N ILE A 165 8.55 -4.54 -7.01
CA ILE A 165 9.36 -5.55 -7.71
C ILE A 165 9.91 -6.52 -6.69
N SER A 166 9.71 -7.82 -6.90
CA SER A 166 10.40 -8.88 -6.16
C SER A 166 11.43 -9.57 -7.06
N THR A 167 12.69 -9.60 -6.61
CA THR A 167 13.82 -10.03 -7.46
C THR A 167 13.97 -11.54 -7.55
N GLY A 168 13.62 -12.26 -6.50
CA GLY A 168 13.92 -13.68 -6.36
C GLY A 168 15.37 -13.98 -6.03
N ASN A 169 16.17 -12.99 -5.66
CA ASN A 169 17.56 -13.16 -5.23
C ASN A 169 17.69 -13.48 -3.73
N GLN A 170 16.58 -13.39 -3.00
CA GLN A 170 16.47 -13.77 -1.59
C GLN A 170 15.50 -14.92 -1.44
N GLU A 171 15.86 -15.92 -0.66
CA GLU A 171 14.96 -17.04 -0.35
C GLU A 171 13.83 -16.56 0.56
N SER A 172 12.59 -16.93 0.21
CA SER A 172 11.38 -16.80 1.04
C SER A 172 11.28 -15.49 1.81
N ILE A 173 10.82 -14.43 1.17
CA ILE A 173 10.66 -13.11 1.79
C ILE A 173 9.18 -12.79 2.05
N TRP A 174 8.92 -12.06 3.15
CA TRP A 174 7.60 -11.52 3.46
C TRP A 174 7.67 -10.00 3.50
N LEU A 175 7.00 -9.37 2.55
CA LEU A 175 6.96 -7.94 2.35
C LEU A 175 5.69 -7.34 2.96
N GLN A 176 5.82 -6.12 3.52
CA GLN A 176 4.74 -5.39 4.19
C GLN A 176 4.67 -3.94 3.66
N PRO A 177 4.43 -3.71 2.34
CA PRO A 177 4.31 -2.35 1.82
C PRO A 177 3.07 -1.65 2.37
N ARG A 178 3.19 -0.32 2.57
CA ARG A 178 2.11 0.52 3.09
C ARG A 178 2.01 1.81 2.30
N ASN A 179 0.90 2.02 1.60
CA ASN A 179 0.68 3.24 0.84
C ASN A 179 -0.35 4.14 1.51
N LEU A 180 -0.15 5.45 1.38
CA LEU A 180 -1.12 6.47 1.77
C LEU A 180 -1.31 7.45 0.60
N ILE A 181 -2.51 7.49 0.06
CA ILE A 181 -2.91 8.31 -1.07
C ILE A 181 -4.00 9.27 -0.61
N ILE A 182 -3.79 10.56 -0.81
CA ILE A 182 -4.74 11.60 -0.40
C ILE A 182 -5.01 12.49 -1.60
N ALA A 183 -6.24 12.44 -2.11
CA ALA A 183 -6.77 13.39 -3.08
C ALA A 183 -7.59 14.44 -2.32
N ASP A 184 -7.03 15.65 -2.16
CA ASP A 184 -7.71 16.74 -1.44
C ASP A 184 -8.85 17.31 -2.30
N LYS A 185 -9.63 18.23 -1.78
CA LYS A 185 -10.86 18.77 -2.39
C LYS A 185 -10.65 19.25 -3.82
N ASN A 186 -11.57 18.86 -4.70
CA ASN A 186 -11.56 19.24 -6.12
C ASN A 186 -10.28 18.82 -6.87
N SER A 187 -9.60 17.78 -6.43
CA SER A 187 -8.42 17.23 -7.11
C SER A 187 -8.78 16.01 -7.93
N LYS A 188 -7.91 15.67 -8.89
CA LYS A 188 -8.00 14.43 -9.66
C LYS A 188 -6.64 13.76 -9.68
N VAL A 189 -6.61 12.42 -9.64
CA VAL A 189 -5.36 11.65 -9.81
C VAL A 189 -5.64 10.26 -10.38
N GLU A 190 -4.70 9.80 -11.20
CA GLU A 190 -4.64 8.42 -11.68
C GLU A 190 -3.44 7.71 -11.04
N ILE A 191 -3.68 6.59 -10.39
CA ILE A 191 -2.66 5.79 -9.72
C ILE A 191 -2.63 4.41 -10.35
N ILE A 192 -1.45 3.93 -10.67
CA ILE A 192 -1.24 2.59 -11.20
C ILE A 192 -0.29 1.84 -10.26
N GLU A 193 -0.82 0.94 -9.45
CA GLU A 193 -0.02 0.09 -8.58
C GLU A 193 0.21 -1.28 -9.23
N ARG A 194 1.46 -1.71 -9.27
CA ARG A 194 1.84 -2.98 -9.86
C ARG A 194 2.71 -3.80 -8.91
N HIS A 195 2.35 -5.08 -8.75
CA HIS A 195 3.17 -6.12 -8.13
C HIS A 195 3.73 -7.02 -9.22
N GLN A 196 5.05 -7.24 -9.21
CA GLN A 196 5.75 -7.98 -10.25
C GLN A 196 6.94 -8.75 -9.70
N SER A 197 6.99 -10.06 -9.96
CA SER A 197 8.16 -10.89 -9.69
C SER A 197 9.06 -10.97 -10.93
N LEU A 198 10.38 -10.87 -10.73
CA LEU A 198 11.37 -11.03 -11.83
C LEU A 198 11.76 -12.49 -12.03
N LYS A 199 11.80 -13.27 -10.96
CA LYS A 199 12.07 -14.72 -10.95
C LYS A 199 11.02 -15.43 -10.11
N ASP A 200 10.77 -16.71 -10.40
CA ASP A 200 9.86 -17.52 -9.58
C ASP A 200 10.52 -17.88 -8.25
N HIS A 201 9.96 -17.39 -7.16
CA HIS A 201 10.43 -17.60 -5.80
C HIS A 201 9.30 -17.42 -4.79
N SER A 202 9.51 -17.95 -3.59
CA SER A 202 8.51 -17.83 -2.52
C SER A 202 8.53 -16.42 -1.93
N VAL A 203 7.61 -15.57 -2.39
CA VAL A 203 7.38 -14.24 -1.82
C VAL A 203 5.95 -14.14 -1.30
N VAL A 204 5.79 -13.55 -0.11
CA VAL A 204 4.49 -13.14 0.41
C VAL A 204 4.50 -11.62 0.54
N THR A 205 3.56 -10.99 -0.12
CA THR A 205 3.32 -9.55 0.01
C THR A 205 2.00 -9.34 0.71
N ASN A 206 2.03 -8.75 1.90
CA ASN A 206 0.85 -8.27 2.61
C ASN A 206 0.80 -6.75 2.47
N SER A 207 0.21 -6.29 1.37
CA SER A 207 0.08 -4.88 1.03
C SER A 207 -1.09 -4.24 1.78
N LEU A 208 -0.92 -2.96 2.13
CA LEU A 208 -2.02 -2.16 2.66
C LEU A 208 -1.97 -0.75 2.08
N THR A 209 -3.08 -0.34 1.45
CA THR A 209 -3.24 0.98 0.85
C THR A 209 -4.42 1.71 1.48
N GLU A 210 -4.19 2.92 1.96
CA GLU A 210 -5.23 3.85 2.40
C GLU A 210 -5.42 4.94 1.34
N ILE A 211 -6.66 5.13 0.88
CA ILE A 211 -7.04 6.15 -0.10
C ILE A 211 -8.08 7.07 0.52
N TYR A 212 -7.84 8.36 0.46
CA TYR A 212 -8.78 9.39 0.88
C TYR A 212 -9.16 10.25 -0.32
N ALA A 213 -10.41 10.17 -0.72
CA ALA A 213 -11.03 11.06 -1.69
C ALA A 213 -11.87 12.10 -0.95
N GLU A 214 -11.31 13.30 -0.81
CA GLU A 214 -11.99 14.44 -0.17
C GLU A 214 -13.12 14.96 -1.06
N LYS A 215 -13.89 15.95 -0.58
CA LYS A 215 -15.05 16.49 -1.29
C LYS A 215 -14.72 16.83 -2.75
N ASN A 216 -15.54 16.29 -3.69
CA ASN A 216 -15.39 16.49 -5.13
C ASN A 216 -14.02 16.08 -5.68
N ALA A 217 -13.40 15.07 -5.07
CA ALA A 217 -12.15 14.49 -5.56
C ALA A 217 -12.42 13.30 -6.47
N PHE A 218 -11.52 13.10 -7.45
CA PHE A 218 -11.59 11.98 -8.41
C PHE A 218 -10.31 11.16 -8.29
N VAL A 219 -10.48 9.85 -8.09
CA VAL A 219 -9.34 8.91 -8.02
C VAL A 219 -9.63 7.74 -8.93
N ASP A 220 -8.79 7.54 -9.93
CA ASP A 220 -8.75 6.33 -10.74
C ASP A 220 -7.57 5.48 -10.27
N TYR A 221 -7.86 4.29 -9.73
CA TYR A 221 -6.86 3.41 -9.14
C TYR A 221 -6.81 2.07 -9.87
N TYR A 222 -5.71 1.84 -10.57
CA TYR A 222 -5.45 0.64 -11.34
C TYR A 222 -4.51 -0.27 -10.56
N LYS A 223 -4.95 -1.48 -10.27
CA LYS A 223 -4.19 -2.51 -9.56
C LYS A 223 -3.82 -3.62 -10.53
N ILE A 224 -2.53 -3.81 -10.76
CA ILE A 224 -2.01 -4.83 -11.67
C ILE A 224 -1.19 -5.82 -10.86
N GLN A 225 -1.67 -7.04 -10.77
CA GLN A 225 -0.94 -8.15 -10.19
C GLN A 225 -0.60 -9.15 -11.29
N ASN A 226 0.70 -9.34 -11.53
CA ASN A 226 1.22 -10.25 -12.54
C ASN A 226 2.50 -10.92 -12.01
N ASP A 227 2.36 -11.57 -10.86
CA ASP A 227 3.44 -12.29 -10.22
C ASP A 227 3.61 -13.70 -10.79
N LEU A 228 4.76 -14.30 -10.55
CA LEU A 228 5.04 -15.69 -10.92
C LEU A 228 4.41 -16.68 -9.94
N ASN A 229 4.40 -17.98 -10.30
CA ASN A 229 3.55 -19.00 -9.68
C ASN A 229 3.80 -19.31 -8.20
N SER A 230 4.94 -18.89 -7.62
CA SER A 230 5.24 -19.09 -6.19
C SER A 230 4.91 -17.88 -5.31
N ALA A 231 4.46 -16.77 -5.92
CA ALA A 231 4.14 -15.54 -5.20
C ALA A 231 2.74 -15.58 -4.58
N THR A 232 2.62 -14.96 -3.41
CA THR A 232 1.34 -14.72 -2.73
C THR A 232 1.16 -13.23 -2.49
N LEU A 233 0.02 -12.69 -2.90
CA LEU A 233 -0.37 -11.31 -2.61
C LEU A 233 -1.63 -11.29 -1.75
N ILE A 234 -1.55 -10.62 -0.61
CA ILE A 234 -2.70 -10.24 0.20
C ILE A 234 -2.73 -8.71 0.16
N ASP A 235 -3.73 -8.17 -0.50
CA ASP A 235 -3.81 -6.76 -0.79
C ASP A 235 -5.06 -6.16 -0.14
N ASN A 236 -4.83 -5.33 0.87
CA ASN A 236 -5.89 -4.66 1.62
C ASN A 236 -5.94 -3.20 1.21
N THR A 237 -7.03 -2.78 0.59
CA THR A 237 -7.28 -1.40 0.21
C THR A 237 -8.47 -0.84 0.98
N PHE A 238 -8.25 0.25 1.70
CA PHE A 238 -9.25 0.98 2.46
C PHE A 238 -9.44 2.36 1.82
N ILE A 239 -10.69 2.71 1.49
CA ILE A 239 -11.03 3.91 0.73
C ILE A 239 -12.07 4.71 1.50
N SER A 240 -11.74 5.94 1.86
CA SER A 240 -12.68 6.89 2.47
C SER A 240 -13.10 7.93 1.43
N GLN A 241 -14.39 8.02 1.18
CA GLN A 241 -14.97 8.93 0.21
C GLN A 241 -15.82 9.98 0.91
N GLN A 242 -15.56 11.25 0.60
CA GLN A 242 -16.37 12.37 1.05
C GLN A 242 -17.39 12.77 -0.02
N ARG A 243 -18.35 13.64 0.34
CA ARG A 243 -19.41 14.14 -0.54
C ARG A 243 -18.91 14.50 -1.94
N ASP A 244 -19.68 14.16 -2.96
CA ASP A 244 -19.44 14.45 -4.38
C ASP A 244 -18.14 13.80 -4.93
N SER A 245 -17.52 12.87 -4.22
CA SER A 245 -16.29 12.21 -4.70
C SER A 245 -16.57 11.02 -5.61
N ASN A 246 -15.63 10.74 -6.50
CA ASN A 246 -15.68 9.60 -7.42
C ASN A 246 -14.38 8.79 -7.30
N VAL A 247 -14.52 7.50 -7.01
CA VAL A 247 -13.38 6.59 -6.96
C VAL A 247 -13.66 5.37 -7.84
N SER A 248 -12.79 5.16 -8.82
CA SER A 248 -12.81 3.96 -9.66
C SER A 248 -11.64 3.05 -9.30
N VAL A 249 -11.92 1.78 -9.04
CA VAL A 249 -10.88 0.76 -8.82
C VAL A 249 -10.95 -0.27 -9.94
N HIS A 250 -9.84 -0.42 -10.65
CA HIS A 250 -9.68 -1.36 -11.74
C HIS A 250 -8.65 -2.42 -11.34
N THR A 251 -9.06 -3.68 -11.20
CA THR A 251 -8.19 -4.77 -10.76
C THR A 251 -7.90 -5.73 -11.88
N PHE A 252 -6.61 -5.96 -12.14
CA PHE A 252 -6.10 -6.90 -13.13
C PHE A 252 -5.28 -7.97 -12.41
N SER A 253 -5.82 -9.19 -12.33
CA SER A 253 -5.19 -10.30 -11.61
C SER A 253 -4.74 -11.36 -12.60
N PHE A 254 -3.44 -11.48 -12.78
CA PHE A 254 -2.78 -12.42 -13.67
C PHE A 254 -1.66 -13.13 -12.93
N GLY A 255 -1.66 -14.44 -12.87
CA GLY A 255 -0.59 -15.19 -12.22
C GLY A 255 -0.64 -15.19 -10.69
N GLY A 256 0.51 -15.52 -10.07
CA GLY A 256 0.65 -15.73 -8.62
C GLY A 256 0.04 -17.05 -8.15
N LYS A 257 0.54 -17.61 -7.05
CA LYS A 257 -0.02 -18.81 -6.41
C LYS A 257 -1.37 -18.51 -5.75
N LEU A 258 -1.41 -17.41 -5.03
CA LEU A 258 -2.58 -16.94 -4.31
C LEU A 258 -2.63 -15.43 -4.31
N THR A 259 -3.75 -14.87 -4.74
CA THR A 259 -4.04 -13.44 -4.65
C THR A 259 -5.35 -13.24 -3.91
N ARG A 260 -5.28 -12.49 -2.83
CA ARG A 260 -6.47 -12.03 -2.08
C ARG A 260 -6.56 -10.52 -2.18
N ASN A 261 -7.63 -10.02 -2.81
CA ASN A 261 -7.94 -8.59 -2.90
C ASN A 261 -9.08 -8.24 -1.94
N ASN A 262 -8.81 -7.44 -0.93
CA ASN A 262 -9.80 -6.90 -0.02
C ASN A 262 -10.00 -5.41 -0.34
N LEU A 263 -11.17 -5.04 -0.86
CA LEU A 263 -11.55 -3.66 -1.15
C LEU A 263 -12.62 -3.20 -0.15
N ASN A 264 -12.32 -2.15 0.60
CA ASN A 264 -13.20 -1.63 1.63
C ASN A 264 -13.49 -0.16 1.35
N PHE A 265 -14.75 0.15 1.02
CA PHE A 265 -15.22 1.51 0.77
C PHE A 265 -16.03 2.03 1.96
N TYR A 266 -15.66 3.21 2.44
CA TYR A 266 -16.38 3.96 3.46
C TYR A 266 -16.91 5.24 2.83
N GLN A 267 -18.19 5.23 2.49
CA GLN A 267 -18.88 6.35 1.85
C GLN A 267 -19.46 7.27 2.94
N LYS A 268 -18.83 8.44 3.10
CA LYS A 268 -19.10 9.39 4.21
C LYS A 268 -19.72 10.68 3.70
N GLY A 269 -20.83 10.59 2.99
CA GLY A 269 -21.54 11.75 2.47
C GLY A 269 -22.46 11.41 1.31
N GLU A 270 -23.05 12.44 0.74
CA GLU A 270 -23.99 12.35 -0.37
C GLU A 270 -23.31 12.34 -1.73
N ASN A 271 -23.98 11.84 -2.75
CA ASN A 271 -23.61 11.90 -4.16
C ASN A 271 -22.20 11.29 -4.44
N ILE A 272 -21.91 10.19 -3.78
CA ILE A 272 -20.64 9.45 -3.93
C ILE A 272 -20.78 8.42 -5.06
N GLN A 273 -19.76 8.32 -5.90
CA GLN A 273 -19.67 7.27 -6.90
C GLN A 273 -18.48 6.35 -6.60
N SER A 274 -18.73 5.05 -6.57
CA SER A 274 -17.71 4.02 -6.46
C SER A 274 -17.87 3.05 -7.62
N THR A 275 -16.84 2.96 -8.47
CA THR A 275 -16.81 2.06 -9.61
C THR A 275 -15.77 0.97 -9.37
N LEU A 276 -16.22 -0.29 -9.48
CA LEU A 276 -15.34 -1.45 -9.35
C LEU A 276 -15.39 -2.25 -10.63
N LYS A 277 -14.22 -2.46 -11.23
CA LYS A 277 -14.07 -3.31 -12.42
C LYS A 277 -12.89 -4.24 -12.19
N GLY A 278 -12.95 -5.43 -12.79
CA GLY A 278 -11.87 -6.39 -12.65
C GLY A 278 -11.82 -7.39 -13.79
N ILE A 279 -10.60 -7.80 -14.12
CA ILE A 279 -10.32 -8.92 -15.01
C ILE A 279 -9.41 -9.87 -14.25
N THR A 280 -9.80 -11.14 -14.22
CA THR A 280 -9.00 -12.21 -13.63
C THR A 280 -8.79 -13.31 -14.66
N ILE A 281 -7.53 -13.61 -14.95
CA ILE A 281 -7.15 -14.71 -15.85
C ILE A 281 -6.22 -15.62 -15.08
N LEU A 282 -6.63 -16.87 -14.89
CA LEU A 282 -5.92 -17.85 -14.08
C LEU A 282 -5.49 -19.03 -14.93
N GLU A 283 -4.35 -19.60 -14.55
CA GLU A 283 -3.79 -20.78 -15.16
C GLU A 283 -3.43 -21.81 -14.08
N SER A 284 -3.62 -23.09 -14.38
CA SER A 284 -3.22 -24.21 -13.48
C SER A 284 -3.83 -24.11 -12.08
N ASN A 285 -3.00 -24.10 -11.04
CA ASN A 285 -3.40 -24.12 -9.63
C ASN A 285 -3.41 -22.71 -8.98
N GLN A 286 -3.54 -21.67 -9.77
CA GLN A 286 -3.61 -20.30 -9.27
C GLN A 286 -4.96 -20.05 -8.58
N HIS A 287 -4.95 -19.29 -7.51
CA HIS A 287 -6.14 -18.94 -6.74
C HIS A 287 -6.26 -17.43 -6.56
N VAL A 288 -7.37 -16.88 -6.98
CA VAL A 288 -7.70 -15.46 -6.73
C VAL A 288 -9.01 -15.36 -5.98
N ASP A 289 -9.05 -14.53 -4.98
CA ASP A 289 -10.23 -14.27 -4.16
C ASP A 289 -10.42 -12.76 -4.00
N HIS A 290 -11.57 -12.27 -4.44
CA HIS A 290 -11.94 -10.87 -4.32
C HIS A 290 -13.01 -10.71 -3.24
N ASN A 291 -12.73 -9.88 -2.25
CA ASN A 291 -13.68 -9.53 -1.20
C ASN A 291 -13.91 -8.02 -1.20
N THR A 292 -15.16 -7.61 -1.31
CA THR A 292 -15.53 -6.20 -1.38
C THR A 292 -16.55 -5.87 -0.30
N LEU A 293 -16.26 -4.82 0.46
CA LEU A 293 -17.16 -4.22 1.42
C LEU A 293 -17.45 -2.78 1.00
N VAL A 294 -18.70 -2.43 0.91
CA VAL A 294 -19.14 -1.04 0.74
C VAL A 294 -19.98 -0.65 1.95
N ASN A 295 -19.48 0.27 2.75
CA ASN A 295 -20.14 0.78 3.93
C ASN A 295 -20.64 2.20 3.69
N HIS A 296 -21.96 2.38 3.76
CA HIS A 296 -22.63 3.68 3.64
C HIS A 296 -22.72 4.29 5.03
N GLU A 297 -21.84 5.22 5.35
CA GLU A 297 -21.84 5.98 6.62
C GLU A 297 -22.49 7.34 6.34
N GLN A 298 -23.73 7.52 6.78
CA GLN A 298 -24.45 8.80 6.68
C GLN A 298 -24.28 9.63 7.94
#